data_13c8b72699d68b56e500498223cce3da
#
_entry.id   13c8b72699d68b56e500498223cce3da
#
_cell.length_a   1.000
_cell.length_b   1.000
_cell.length_c   1.000
_cell.angle_alpha   90.00
_cell.angle_beta   90.00
_cell.angle_gamma   90.00
#
_symmetry.space_group_name_H-M   'P 1'
#
loop_
_entity.id
_entity.type
_entity.pdbx_description
1 polymer ?
#
loop_
_entity_poly.entity_id
_entity_poly.type
_entity_poly.pdbx_seq_one_letter_code
_entity_poly.pdbx_strand_id
1 'polypeptide(L)'
;MLQSYGNGWQSAAFLDQERQLFGAPGGIMHDWDLKTNIDGIHAAGDQLFASDCAGFACATGYYAGRKAADYSDTIVELAEVDQAEVDAERERLYAPMNRTEGVTWKELNMAISKAMQNYCGGVKNDDLLIQGIDLLKSYREEIVPQLYCNNPHELMRTHEVLDILDVSEMILQACLMRKSSSKQLCFYRSDYPQMDPKEDHCFITIRQENGVPVRGTVPGDYFGDLKTEYEKRNQDYIGGEAR
;
A
#
# COMPACT_ATOMS: atom_id res chain seq x y z
N MET A 1 13.63 -26.35 -2.91
CA MET A 1 12.62 -25.79 -3.83
C MET A 1 13.26 -24.94 -4.93
N LEU A 2 14.05 -23.88 -4.63
CA LEU A 2 14.73 -23.09 -5.68
C LEU A 2 15.60 -23.93 -6.62
N GLN A 3 16.28 -24.93 -6.10
CA GLN A 3 17.08 -25.85 -6.91
C GLN A 3 16.26 -26.66 -7.91
N SER A 4 14.98 -26.91 -7.64
CA SER A 4 14.10 -27.60 -8.58
C SER A 4 13.69 -26.75 -9.78
N TYR A 5 13.85 -25.43 -9.68
CA TYR A 5 13.63 -24.50 -10.79
C TYR A 5 14.91 -24.17 -11.57
N GLY A 6 16.03 -24.72 -11.14
CA GLY A 6 17.32 -24.59 -11.81
C GLY A 6 18.05 -23.28 -11.55
N ASN A 7 19.26 -23.18 -12.05
CA ASN A 7 20.15 -22.04 -11.83
C ASN A 7 19.61 -20.74 -12.47
N GLY A 8 18.82 -20.85 -13.55
CA GLY A 8 18.21 -19.67 -14.18
C GLY A 8 17.27 -18.91 -13.27
N TRP A 9 16.54 -19.63 -12.41
CA TRP A 9 15.71 -19.02 -11.39
C TRP A 9 16.55 -18.28 -10.32
N GLN A 10 17.65 -18.88 -9.89
CA GLN A 10 18.55 -18.24 -8.93
C GLN A 10 19.23 -16.99 -9.50
N SER A 11 19.65 -17.03 -10.74
CA SER A 11 20.28 -15.88 -11.37
C SER A 11 19.30 -14.77 -11.73
N ALA A 12 18.04 -15.11 -11.97
CA ALA A 12 16.97 -14.13 -12.09
C ALA A 12 16.55 -13.55 -10.74
N ALA A 13 16.81 -14.27 -9.65
CA ALA A 13 16.53 -13.84 -8.30
C ALA A 13 17.56 -12.83 -7.78
N PHE A 14 17.83 -11.81 -8.58
CA PHE A 14 18.43 -10.59 -8.04
C PHE A 14 19.67 -10.83 -7.20
N LEU A 15 20.80 -10.84 -7.84
CA LEU A 15 22.12 -11.11 -7.28
C LEU A 15 22.39 -10.41 -5.93
N ASP A 16 21.70 -9.30 -5.66
CA ASP A 16 21.89 -8.49 -4.46
C ASP A 16 20.79 -8.67 -3.41
N GLN A 17 19.81 -9.54 -3.66
CA GLN A 17 18.77 -9.80 -2.65
C GLN A 17 19.17 -10.95 -1.74
N GLU A 18 19.70 -10.59 -0.60
CA GLU A 18 20.00 -11.56 0.45
C GLU A 18 18.75 -12.22 1.02
N ARG A 19 17.60 -11.54 0.94
CA ARG A 19 16.29 -12.09 1.35
C ARG A 19 15.14 -11.32 0.75
N GLN A 20 14.07 -12.05 0.49
CA GLN A 20 12.75 -11.46 0.23
C GLN A 20 11.95 -11.54 1.53
N LEU A 21 11.41 -10.40 1.94
CA LEU A 21 10.36 -10.40 2.95
C LEU A 21 9.08 -10.89 2.27
N PHE A 22 8.57 -12.01 2.73
CA PHE A 22 7.25 -12.44 2.35
C PHE A 22 6.25 -11.67 3.23
N GLY A 23 5.54 -10.77 2.60
CA GLY A 23 4.68 -9.81 3.29
C GLY A 23 5.44 -8.58 3.78
N ALA A 24 5.08 -7.44 3.28
CA ALA A 24 5.58 -6.16 3.77
C ALA A 24 4.83 -5.77 5.05
N PRO A 25 5.52 -5.36 6.11
CA PRO A 25 4.85 -4.78 7.26
C PRO A 25 4.26 -3.42 6.86
N GLY A 26 2.95 -3.33 6.83
CA GLY A 26 2.22 -2.14 6.46
C GLY A 26 0.88 -2.48 5.84
N GLY A 27 0.01 -1.50 5.76
CA GLY A 27 -1.32 -1.69 5.21
C GLY A 27 -2.22 -0.49 5.44
N ILE A 28 -3.49 -0.68 5.18
CA ILE A 28 -4.50 0.36 5.42
C ILE A 28 -4.73 0.47 6.92
N MET A 29 -4.70 1.70 7.44
CA MET A 29 -5.01 2.00 8.82
C MET A 29 -6.48 1.67 9.12
N HIS A 30 -6.71 0.91 10.19
CA HIS A 30 -8.02 0.42 10.55
C HIS A 30 -8.17 0.33 12.08
N ASP A 31 -9.39 0.25 12.55
CA ASP A 31 -9.71 -0.06 13.93
C ASP A 31 -9.87 -1.59 14.17
N TRP A 32 -10.30 -1.96 15.37
CA TRP A 32 -10.57 -3.36 15.71
C TRP A 32 -11.71 -4.00 14.94
N ASP A 33 -12.63 -3.21 14.37
CA ASP A 33 -13.73 -3.70 13.54
C ASP A 33 -13.37 -3.71 12.05
N LEU A 34 -12.06 -3.55 11.77
CA LEU A 34 -11.50 -3.49 10.43
C LEU A 34 -12.06 -2.33 9.58
N LYS A 35 -12.66 -1.35 10.25
CA LYS A 35 -13.15 -0.13 9.65
C LYS A 35 -12.00 0.83 9.40
N THR A 36 -11.94 1.42 8.22
CA THR A 36 -10.98 2.46 7.88
C THR A 36 -11.46 3.84 8.38
N ASN A 37 -10.68 4.87 8.14
CA ASN A 37 -11.07 6.24 8.42
C ASN A 37 -12.08 6.83 7.41
N ILE A 38 -12.48 6.05 6.41
CA ILE A 38 -13.51 6.41 5.43
C ILE A 38 -14.76 5.60 5.77
N ASP A 39 -15.87 6.29 5.98
CA ASP A 39 -17.13 5.64 6.31
C ASP A 39 -17.58 4.66 5.23
N GLY A 40 -18.02 3.47 5.66
CA GLY A 40 -18.46 2.39 4.77
C GLY A 40 -17.32 1.58 4.15
N ILE A 41 -16.05 1.95 4.36
CA ILE A 41 -14.90 1.19 3.84
C ILE A 41 -14.26 0.39 4.97
N HIS A 42 -14.17 -0.93 4.74
CA HIS A 42 -13.49 -1.90 5.61
C HIS A 42 -12.31 -2.52 4.88
N ALA A 43 -11.26 -2.88 5.61
CA ALA A 43 -10.07 -3.51 5.06
C ALA A 43 -9.97 -4.97 5.52
N ALA A 44 -9.45 -5.85 4.67
CA ALA A 44 -9.27 -7.26 4.99
C ALA A 44 -8.08 -7.87 4.23
N GLY A 45 -7.57 -8.98 4.72
CA GLY A 45 -6.48 -9.71 4.08
C GLY A 45 -5.15 -8.96 4.11
N ASP A 46 -4.39 -9.08 3.05
CA ASP A 46 -3.04 -8.51 2.93
C ASP A 46 -3.00 -6.97 2.95
N GLN A 47 -4.16 -6.32 2.87
CA GLN A 47 -4.28 -4.87 3.07
C GLN A 47 -4.13 -4.45 4.53
N LEU A 48 -4.23 -5.39 5.46
CA LEU A 48 -3.98 -5.16 6.87
C LEU A 48 -2.50 -5.30 7.18
N PHE A 49 -2.13 -4.99 8.42
CA PHE A 49 -0.74 -5.02 8.88
C PHE A 49 -0.19 -6.44 9.09
N ALA A 50 -0.76 -7.47 8.54
CA ALA A 50 -0.32 -8.84 8.72
C ALA A 50 -0.21 -9.58 7.40
N SER A 51 0.66 -10.56 7.34
CA SER A 51 0.97 -11.34 6.15
C SER A 51 0.89 -12.82 6.47
N ASP A 52 -0.31 -13.32 6.70
CA ASP A 52 -0.52 -14.75 6.94
C ASP A 52 -1.34 -15.41 5.82
N CYS A 53 -1.17 -14.90 4.62
CA CYS A 53 -1.73 -15.47 3.39
C CYS A 53 -3.23 -15.82 3.49
N ALA A 54 -3.61 -16.96 2.93
CA ALA A 54 -5.01 -17.35 2.75
C ALA A 54 -5.80 -17.49 4.07
N GLY A 55 -5.18 -18.01 5.12
CA GLY A 55 -5.86 -18.18 6.43
C GLY A 55 -6.29 -16.85 7.02
N PHE A 56 -5.36 -15.90 7.03
CA PHE A 56 -5.62 -14.55 7.52
C PHE A 56 -6.61 -13.80 6.63
N ALA A 57 -6.48 -13.92 5.31
CA ALA A 57 -7.38 -13.27 4.36
C ALA A 57 -8.81 -13.80 4.52
N CYS A 58 -9.01 -15.11 4.69
CA CYS A 58 -10.33 -15.69 4.92
C CYS A 58 -10.94 -15.25 6.25
N ALA A 59 -10.16 -15.27 7.34
CA ALA A 59 -10.65 -14.89 8.67
C ALA A 59 -11.03 -13.40 8.73
N THR A 60 -10.13 -12.53 8.28
CA THR A 60 -10.37 -11.10 8.28
C THR A 60 -11.44 -10.68 7.27
N GLY A 61 -11.50 -11.33 6.10
CA GLY A 61 -12.55 -11.10 5.10
C GLY A 61 -13.93 -11.46 5.62
N TYR A 62 -14.06 -12.59 6.31
CA TYR A 62 -15.32 -12.96 6.96
C TYR A 62 -15.74 -11.96 8.03
N TYR A 63 -14.79 -11.55 8.89
CA TYR A 63 -15.07 -10.59 9.96
C TYR A 63 -15.42 -9.20 9.40
N ALA A 64 -14.63 -8.68 8.46
CA ALA A 64 -14.88 -7.40 7.82
C ALA A 64 -16.23 -7.39 7.07
N GLY A 65 -16.56 -8.50 6.38
CA GLY A 65 -17.85 -8.65 5.69
C GLY A 65 -19.04 -8.56 6.63
N ARG A 66 -18.96 -9.17 7.82
CA ARG A 66 -20.01 -9.03 8.85
C ARG A 66 -20.12 -7.59 9.33
N LYS A 67 -18.99 -6.94 9.63
CA LYS A 67 -18.98 -5.55 10.07
C LYS A 67 -19.49 -4.57 9.01
N ALA A 68 -19.20 -4.84 7.75
CA ALA A 68 -19.74 -4.08 6.63
C ALA A 68 -21.27 -4.27 6.49
N ALA A 69 -21.77 -5.49 6.72
CA ALA A 69 -23.21 -5.75 6.74
C ALA A 69 -23.89 -5.01 7.90
N ASP A 70 -23.35 -5.11 9.13
CA ASP A 70 -23.85 -4.38 10.29
C ASP A 70 -23.90 -2.87 10.02
N TYR A 71 -22.85 -2.32 9.35
CA TYR A 71 -22.84 -0.91 8.95
C TYR A 71 -23.92 -0.61 7.91
N SER A 72 -24.08 -1.45 6.90
CA SER A 72 -25.09 -1.30 5.84
C SER A 72 -26.50 -1.21 6.43
N ASP A 73 -26.81 -1.99 7.46
CA ASP A 73 -28.12 -1.98 8.13
C ASP A 73 -28.40 -0.64 8.84
N THR A 74 -27.38 0.18 9.10
CA THR A 74 -27.56 1.51 9.69
C THR A 74 -27.90 2.60 8.66
N ILE A 75 -27.73 2.29 7.36
CA ILE A 75 -27.94 3.26 6.28
C ILE A 75 -29.41 3.31 5.91
N VAL A 76 -30.08 4.40 6.25
CA VAL A 76 -31.51 4.62 5.98
C VAL A 76 -31.74 5.14 4.56
N GLU A 77 -30.86 6.02 4.11
CA GLU A 77 -30.92 6.62 2.76
C GLU A 77 -29.55 6.55 2.10
N LEU A 78 -29.53 6.21 0.83
CA LEU A 78 -28.30 6.27 0.05
C LEU A 78 -27.96 7.72 -0.28
N ALA A 79 -26.67 8.05 -0.25
CA ALA A 79 -26.21 9.37 -0.68
C ALA A 79 -26.57 9.59 -2.16
N GLU A 80 -26.94 10.82 -2.50
CA GLU A 80 -27.10 11.19 -3.90
C GLU A 80 -25.77 11.09 -4.63
N VAL A 81 -25.81 10.53 -5.83
CA VAL A 81 -24.62 10.39 -6.68
C VAL A 81 -24.49 11.67 -7.51
N ASP A 82 -23.36 12.35 -7.36
CA ASP A 82 -23.02 13.44 -8.27
C ASP A 82 -22.62 12.88 -9.65
N GLN A 83 -23.53 13.04 -10.61
CA GLN A 83 -23.31 12.54 -11.97
C GLN A 83 -22.11 13.23 -12.65
N ALA A 84 -21.81 14.48 -12.32
CA ALA A 84 -20.68 15.19 -12.88
C ALA A 84 -19.34 14.60 -12.39
N GLU A 85 -19.25 14.17 -11.12
CA GLU A 85 -18.09 13.45 -10.61
C GLU A 85 -17.91 12.09 -11.28
N VAL A 86 -19.00 11.34 -11.46
CA VAL A 86 -18.98 10.05 -12.18
C VAL A 86 -18.51 10.23 -13.63
N ASP A 87 -19.01 11.22 -14.32
CA ASP A 87 -18.65 11.48 -15.71
C ASP A 87 -17.18 11.94 -15.83
N ALA A 88 -16.70 12.78 -14.93
CA ALA A 88 -15.30 13.21 -14.85
C ALA A 88 -14.36 12.03 -14.58
N GLU A 89 -14.73 11.17 -13.65
CA GLU A 89 -13.92 9.97 -13.33
C GLU A 89 -13.91 8.99 -14.51
N ARG A 90 -15.04 8.79 -15.17
CA ARG A 90 -15.09 7.97 -16.40
C ARG A 90 -14.20 8.55 -17.49
N GLU A 91 -14.23 9.86 -17.71
CA GLU A 91 -13.36 10.51 -18.68
C GLU A 91 -11.89 10.34 -18.33
N ARG A 92 -11.53 10.50 -17.06
CA ARG A 92 -10.16 10.27 -16.55
C ARG A 92 -9.70 8.83 -16.80
N LEU A 93 -10.54 7.85 -16.50
CA LEU A 93 -10.21 6.43 -16.66
C LEU A 93 -10.00 6.04 -18.12
N TYR A 94 -10.82 6.56 -19.02
CA TYR A 94 -10.74 6.22 -20.45
C TYR A 94 -9.82 7.14 -21.27
N ALA A 95 -9.27 8.20 -20.68
CA ALA A 95 -8.38 9.13 -21.39
C ALA A 95 -7.23 8.46 -22.15
N PRO A 96 -6.55 7.40 -21.64
CA PRO A 96 -5.49 6.74 -22.40
C PRO A 96 -5.98 6.07 -23.70
N MET A 97 -7.23 5.62 -23.77
CA MET A 97 -7.81 5.02 -24.99
C MET A 97 -8.20 6.06 -26.06
N ASN A 98 -8.31 7.31 -25.68
CA ASN A 98 -8.67 8.39 -26.60
C ASN A 98 -7.46 8.94 -27.37
N ARG A 99 -6.25 8.42 -27.09
CA ARG A 99 -5.01 8.81 -27.77
C ARG A 99 -4.62 7.75 -28.79
N THR A 100 -3.97 8.17 -29.85
CA THR A 100 -3.47 7.29 -30.93
C THR A 100 -2.00 6.95 -30.79
N GLU A 101 -1.27 7.74 -30.00
CA GLU A 101 0.16 7.57 -29.72
C GLU A 101 0.50 8.16 -28.36
N GLY A 102 1.66 7.80 -27.80
CA GLY A 102 2.13 8.29 -26.52
C GLY A 102 3.00 7.27 -25.81
N VAL A 103 3.09 7.40 -24.49
CA VAL A 103 3.87 6.49 -23.63
C VAL A 103 3.01 5.29 -23.25
N THR A 104 3.57 4.10 -23.39
CA THR A 104 2.91 2.87 -23.00
C THR A 104 3.06 2.60 -21.49
N TRP A 105 2.13 1.81 -20.94
CA TRP A 105 2.22 1.36 -19.56
C TRP A 105 3.55 0.64 -19.24
N LYS A 106 4.13 -0.08 -20.22
CA LYS A 106 5.42 -0.79 -20.06
C LYS A 106 6.58 0.16 -19.84
N GLU A 107 6.61 1.26 -20.58
CA GLU A 107 7.67 2.27 -20.47
C GLU A 107 7.60 2.96 -19.11
N LEU A 108 6.41 3.36 -18.67
CA LEU A 108 6.23 3.96 -17.35
C LEU A 108 6.58 2.97 -16.23
N ASN A 109 6.12 1.71 -16.32
CA ASN A 109 6.44 0.68 -15.33
C ASN A 109 7.96 0.45 -15.22
N MET A 110 8.66 0.42 -16.33
CA MET A 110 10.12 0.28 -16.35
C MET A 110 10.81 1.50 -15.74
N ALA A 111 10.31 2.69 -16.00
CA ALA A 111 10.83 3.94 -15.43
C ALA A 111 10.68 3.96 -13.91
N ILE A 112 9.47 3.62 -13.40
CA ILE A 112 9.20 3.52 -11.96
C ILE A 112 10.11 2.47 -11.31
N SER A 113 10.23 1.28 -11.91
CA SER A 113 11.08 0.20 -11.38
C SER A 113 12.54 0.64 -11.24
N LYS A 114 13.08 1.34 -12.24
CA LYS A 114 14.44 1.90 -12.20
C LYS A 114 14.57 2.99 -11.14
N ALA A 115 13.58 3.87 -11.02
CA ALA A 115 13.57 4.92 -10.00
C ALA A 115 13.61 4.30 -8.60
N MET A 116 12.75 3.33 -8.32
CA MET A 116 12.69 2.66 -7.04
C MET A 116 13.99 1.90 -6.72
N GLN A 117 14.58 1.21 -7.70
CA GLN A 117 15.85 0.51 -7.50
C GLN A 117 17.00 1.48 -7.19
N ASN A 118 17.07 2.62 -7.86
CA ASN A 118 18.16 3.57 -7.71
C ASN A 118 18.01 4.43 -6.45
N TYR A 119 16.80 4.83 -6.11
CA TYR A 119 16.55 5.82 -5.06
C TYR A 119 15.96 5.22 -3.78
N CYS A 120 15.40 4.00 -3.82
CA CYS A 120 14.86 3.28 -2.68
C CYS A 120 15.49 1.88 -2.50
N GLY A 121 16.73 1.70 -2.96
CA GLY A 121 17.47 0.44 -2.89
C GLY A 121 17.79 -0.04 -1.47
N GLY A 122 18.64 -1.06 -1.33
CA GLY A 122 18.98 -1.68 -0.05
C GLY A 122 19.50 -0.71 1.01
N VAL A 123 20.32 0.27 0.63
CA VAL A 123 20.81 1.33 1.50
C VAL A 123 20.25 2.68 1.03
N LYS A 124 19.62 3.40 1.91
CA LYS A 124 18.90 4.65 1.64
C LYS A 124 19.55 5.82 2.38
N ASN A 125 19.32 7.03 1.91
CA ASN A 125 19.57 8.28 2.61
C ASN A 125 18.58 9.36 2.15
N ASP A 126 18.53 10.48 2.87
CA ASP A 126 17.58 11.56 2.57
C ASP A 126 17.75 12.09 1.14
N ASP A 127 18.98 12.31 0.67
CA ASP A 127 19.22 12.87 -0.67
C ASP A 127 18.69 11.97 -1.79
N LEU A 128 18.96 10.67 -1.70
CA LEU A 128 18.42 9.71 -2.68
C LEU A 128 16.90 9.63 -2.65
N LEU A 129 16.32 9.56 -1.45
CA LEU A 129 14.87 9.47 -1.31
C LEU A 129 14.16 10.72 -1.83
N ILE A 130 14.70 11.91 -1.57
CA ILE A 130 14.16 13.18 -2.11
C ILE A 130 14.24 13.19 -3.63
N GLN A 131 15.38 12.84 -4.21
CA GLN A 131 15.52 12.75 -5.67
C GLN A 131 14.55 11.73 -6.28
N GLY A 132 14.32 10.60 -5.61
CA GLY A 132 13.32 9.62 -6.02
C GLY A 132 11.91 10.18 -6.05
N ILE A 133 11.52 10.92 -5.01
CA ILE A 133 10.20 11.60 -4.91
C ILE A 133 10.06 12.61 -6.05
N ASP A 134 11.04 13.47 -6.25
CA ASP A 134 11.01 14.48 -7.31
C ASP A 134 10.91 13.84 -8.71
N LEU A 135 11.61 12.72 -8.92
CA LEU A 135 11.53 12.00 -10.17
C LEU A 135 10.16 11.36 -10.41
N LEU A 136 9.57 10.71 -9.38
CA LEU A 136 8.21 10.15 -9.52
C LEU A 136 7.16 11.27 -9.74
N LYS A 137 7.36 12.41 -9.11
CA LYS A 137 6.53 13.60 -9.35
C LYS A 137 6.62 14.05 -10.81
N SER A 138 7.83 14.11 -11.38
CA SER A 138 7.99 14.47 -12.80
C SER A 138 7.31 13.45 -13.72
N TYR A 139 7.34 12.16 -13.39
CA TYR A 139 6.59 11.16 -14.16
C TYR A 139 5.08 11.41 -14.12
N ARG A 140 4.55 11.78 -12.95
CA ARG A 140 3.13 12.13 -12.81
C ARG A 140 2.74 13.35 -13.63
N GLU A 141 3.57 14.38 -13.63
CA GLU A 141 3.29 15.64 -14.31
C GLU A 141 3.51 15.58 -15.83
N GLU A 142 4.55 14.85 -16.26
CA GLU A 142 5.00 14.89 -17.65
C GLU A 142 4.63 13.63 -18.45
N ILE A 143 4.67 12.43 -17.82
CA ILE A 143 4.48 11.16 -18.51
C ILE A 143 3.04 10.68 -18.45
N VAL A 144 2.40 10.75 -17.27
CA VAL A 144 1.01 10.30 -17.10
C VAL A 144 0.05 10.95 -18.08
N PRO A 145 0.12 12.26 -18.38
CA PRO A 145 -0.74 12.86 -19.40
C PRO A 145 -0.53 12.33 -20.82
N GLN A 146 0.57 11.64 -21.09
CA GLN A 146 0.92 11.08 -22.39
C GLN A 146 0.63 9.58 -22.49
N LEU A 147 0.13 8.95 -21.44
CA LEU A 147 -0.18 7.51 -21.47
C LEU A 147 -1.24 7.21 -22.52
N TYR A 148 -1.00 6.17 -23.30
CA TYR A 148 -1.93 5.70 -24.29
C TYR A 148 -2.05 4.16 -24.27
N CYS A 149 -3.18 3.65 -24.75
CA CYS A 149 -3.43 2.22 -24.89
C CYS A 149 -4.39 1.94 -26.06
N ASN A 150 -4.26 0.76 -26.66
CA ASN A 150 -5.02 0.39 -27.85
C ASN A 150 -6.24 -0.49 -27.57
N ASN A 151 -6.35 -1.02 -26.36
CA ASN A 151 -7.39 -2.00 -26.05
C ASN A 151 -7.67 -2.02 -24.53
N PRO A 152 -8.80 -2.63 -24.10
CA PRO A 152 -9.18 -2.66 -22.69
C PRO A 152 -8.16 -3.36 -21.77
N HIS A 153 -7.43 -4.35 -22.25
CA HIS A 153 -6.40 -5.02 -21.46
C HIS A 153 -5.23 -4.05 -21.16
N GLU A 154 -4.78 -3.31 -22.15
CA GLU A 154 -3.75 -2.29 -21.95
C GLU A 154 -4.23 -1.15 -21.07
N LEU A 155 -5.53 -0.79 -21.15
CA LEU A 155 -6.12 0.19 -20.25
C LEU A 155 -6.04 -0.27 -18.80
N MET A 156 -6.43 -1.52 -18.51
CA MET A 156 -6.27 -2.10 -17.17
C MET A 156 -4.82 -2.04 -16.68
N ARG A 157 -3.87 -2.45 -17.53
CA ARG A 157 -2.43 -2.39 -17.22
C ARG A 157 -1.95 -0.96 -16.97
N THR A 158 -2.49 0.00 -17.70
CA THR A 158 -2.16 1.42 -17.49
C THR A 158 -2.59 1.88 -16.09
N HIS A 159 -3.79 1.51 -15.64
CA HIS A 159 -4.25 1.84 -14.28
C HIS A 159 -3.45 1.12 -13.20
N GLU A 160 -3.13 -0.17 -13.39
CA GLU A 160 -2.23 -0.87 -12.45
C GLU A 160 -0.88 -0.15 -12.28
N VAL A 161 -0.32 0.39 -13.36
CA VAL A 161 0.95 1.13 -13.29
C VAL A 161 0.78 2.48 -12.61
N LEU A 162 -0.37 3.13 -12.74
CA LEU A 162 -0.67 4.34 -11.97
C LEU A 162 -0.77 4.04 -10.47
N ASP A 163 -1.40 2.93 -10.09
CA ASP A 163 -1.43 2.46 -8.70
C ASP A 163 -0.02 2.15 -8.17
N ILE A 164 0.83 1.53 -9.01
CA ILE A 164 2.25 1.30 -8.67
C ILE A 164 2.99 2.63 -8.47
N LEU A 165 2.71 3.65 -9.25
CA LEU A 165 3.29 4.98 -9.08
C LEU A 165 2.89 5.59 -7.74
N ASP A 166 1.60 5.51 -7.37
CA ASP A 166 1.08 6.01 -6.09
C ASP A 166 1.73 5.28 -4.90
N VAL A 167 1.78 3.95 -4.94
CA VAL A 167 2.41 3.13 -3.90
C VAL A 167 3.91 3.42 -3.81
N SER A 168 4.59 3.60 -4.94
CA SER A 168 6.03 3.93 -4.96
C SER A 168 6.31 5.27 -4.29
N GLU A 169 5.48 6.28 -4.53
CA GLU A 169 5.58 7.56 -3.85
C GLU A 169 5.36 7.41 -2.34
N MET A 170 4.31 6.68 -1.92
CA MET A 170 4.05 6.42 -0.50
C MET A 170 5.24 5.71 0.18
N ILE A 171 5.86 4.73 -0.48
CA ILE A 171 7.04 4.03 0.03
C ILE A 171 8.21 4.99 0.24
N LEU A 172 8.52 5.85 -0.75
CA LEU A 172 9.59 6.83 -0.63
C LEU A 172 9.32 7.83 0.51
N GLN A 173 8.08 8.30 0.64
CA GLN A 173 7.65 9.21 1.72
C GLN A 173 7.80 8.55 3.10
N ALA A 174 7.38 7.30 3.24
CA ALA A 174 7.52 6.54 4.49
C ALA A 174 9.00 6.30 4.82
N CYS A 175 9.81 5.91 3.83
CA CYS A 175 11.25 5.73 4.00
C CYS A 175 11.97 7.03 4.41
N LEU A 176 11.57 8.16 3.82
CA LEU A 176 12.13 9.47 4.15
C LEU A 176 11.79 9.89 5.59
N MET A 177 10.60 9.52 6.06
CA MET A 177 10.16 9.82 7.41
C MET A 177 10.90 8.98 8.46
N ARG A 178 11.27 7.75 8.15
CA ARG A 178 11.96 6.83 9.06
C ARG A 178 13.43 7.21 9.21
N LYS A 179 13.79 7.77 10.36
CA LYS A 179 15.14 8.26 10.70
C LYS A 179 15.95 7.24 11.52
N SER A 180 15.88 5.97 11.14
CA SER A 180 16.56 4.87 11.82
C SER A 180 16.78 3.69 10.87
N SER A 181 17.66 2.78 11.27
CA SER A 181 17.86 1.50 10.60
C SER A 181 17.25 0.36 11.41
N SER A 182 16.77 -0.70 10.74
CA SER A 182 16.26 -1.89 11.40
C SER A 182 16.78 -3.15 10.72
N LYS A 183 17.54 -3.93 11.46
CA LYS A 183 18.08 -5.19 10.97
C LYS A 183 16.99 -6.23 10.73
N GLN A 184 15.97 -6.26 11.58
CA GLN A 184 14.84 -7.18 11.48
C GLN A 184 14.00 -6.91 10.23
N LEU A 185 13.83 -5.63 9.88
CA LEU A 185 13.06 -5.20 8.71
C LEU A 185 13.93 -5.11 7.44
N CYS A 186 15.22 -5.43 7.52
CA CYS A 186 16.17 -5.23 6.42
C CYS A 186 16.14 -3.81 5.84
N PHE A 187 15.92 -2.83 6.72
CA PHE A 187 15.80 -1.42 6.37
C PHE A 187 17.06 -0.67 6.83
N TYR A 188 17.84 -0.15 5.89
CA TYR A 188 19.12 0.47 6.18
C TYR A 188 19.16 1.91 5.68
N ARG A 189 19.57 2.80 6.59
CA ARG A 189 19.80 4.21 6.33
C ARG A 189 21.27 4.52 6.57
N SER A 190 21.99 5.02 5.57
CA SER A 190 23.39 5.42 5.73
C SER A 190 23.58 6.69 6.56
N ASP A 191 22.57 7.55 6.54
CA ASP A 191 22.50 8.80 7.32
C ASP A 191 21.96 8.59 8.75
N TYR A 192 21.23 7.48 9.00
CA TYR A 192 20.68 7.07 10.30
C TYR A 192 20.97 5.59 10.58
N PRO A 193 22.25 5.23 10.81
CA PRO A 193 22.65 3.82 10.90
C PRO A 193 22.23 3.12 12.22
N GLN A 194 21.80 3.89 13.22
CA GLN A 194 21.36 3.34 14.48
C GLN A 194 20.03 2.56 14.34
N MET A 195 19.88 1.53 15.16
CA MET A 195 18.63 0.82 15.31
C MET A 195 17.58 1.69 15.97
N ASP A 196 16.32 1.43 15.65
CA ASP A 196 15.19 2.07 16.35
C ASP A 196 15.31 1.87 17.85
N PRO A 197 15.30 2.93 18.65
CA PRO A 197 15.05 2.80 20.08
C PRO A 197 13.66 2.23 20.29
N LYS A 198 13.49 1.35 21.26
CA LYS A 198 12.18 0.76 21.57
C LYS A 198 11.13 1.80 21.96
N GLU A 199 11.62 2.90 22.54
CA GLU A 199 10.83 4.02 23.01
C GLU A 199 10.18 4.82 21.87
N ASP A 200 10.78 4.79 20.67
CA ASP A 200 10.31 5.53 19.50
C ASP A 200 9.47 4.65 18.55
N HIS A 201 9.00 3.49 19.03
CA HIS A 201 8.16 2.64 18.22
C HIS A 201 6.84 3.32 17.85
N CYS A 202 6.66 3.55 16.57
CA CYS A 202 5.44 4.09 16.02
C CYS A 202 5.17 3.50 14.63
N PHE A 203 3.90 3.58 14.21
CA PHE A 203 3.56 3.35 12.82
C PHE A 203 3.67 4.67 12.06
N ILE A 204 4.36 4.65 10.93
CA ILE A 204 4.38 5.75 9.98
C ILE A 204 3.12 5.67 9.14
N THR A 205 2.41 6.77 9.02
CA THR A 205 1.20 6.87 8.21
C THR A 205 1.40 7.84 7.05
N ILE A 206 0.87 7.47 5.91
CA ILE A 206 0.80 8.34 4.72
C ILE A 206 -0.67 8.45 4.36
N ARG A 207 -1.17 9.67 4.24
CA ARG A 207 -2.52 9.96 3.77
C ARG A 207 -2.48 11.02 2.69
N GLN A 208 -3.48 11.05 1.86
CA GLN A 208 -3.62 12.11 0.86
C GLN A 208 -4.53 13.22 1.40
N GLU A 209 -4.08 14.46 1.29
CA GLU A 209 -4.89 15.65 1.56
C GLU A 209 -4.80 16.58 0.36
N ASN A 210 -5.93 16.84 -0.29
CA ASN A 210 -5.98 17.70 -1.49
C ASN A 210 -4.97 17.31 -2.58
N GLY A 211 -4.81 16.00 -2.81
CA GLY A 211 -3.88 15.48 -3.82
C GLY A 211 -2.41 15.46 -3.40
N VAL A 212 -2.09 15.83 -2.15
CA VAL A 212 -0.71 15.85 -1.64
C VAL A 212 -0.53 14.79 -0.54
N PRO A 213 0.54 13.97 -0.58
CA PRO A 213 0.84 13.03 0.48
C PRO A 213 1.21 13.76 1.77
N VAL A 214 0.50 13.47 2.85
CA VAL A 214 0.77 13.98 4.20
C VAL A 214 1.28 12.85 5.07
N ARG A 215 2.44 13.08 5.67
CA ARG A 215 3.11 12.14 6.58
C ARG A 215 2.68 12.34 8.01
N GLY A 216 2.47 11.25 8.75
CA GLY A 216 2.14 11.27 10.17
C GLY A 216 2.68 10.04 10.89
N THR A 217 2.44 9.97 12.18
CA THR A 217 2.73 8.80 13.00
C THR A 217 1.57 8.50 13.94
N VAL A 218 1.39 7.23 14.26
CA VAL A 218 0.57 6.79 15.39
C VAL A 218 1.42 5.95 16.34
N PRO A 219 1.15 5.96 17.64
CA PRO A 219 1.87 5.16 18.61
C PRO A 219 1.87 3.67 18.27
N GLY A 220 2.93 2.94 18.64
CA GLY A 220 3.02 1.50 18.43
C GLY A 220 1.97 0.69 19.18
N ASP A 221 1.40 1.26 20.24
CA ASP A 221 0.29 0.72 21.03
C ASP A 221 -1.10 1.19 20.54
N TYR A 222 -1.21 1.64 19.31
CA TYR A 222 -2.44 2.15 18.68
C TYR A 222 -3.66 1.25 18.92
N PHE A 223 -3.46 -0.06 18.87
CA PHE A 223 -4.51 -1.04 19.12
C PHE A 223 -4.79 -1.31 20.62
N GLY A 224 -4.10 -0.63 21.53
CA GLY A 224 -4.22 -0.83 22.97
C GLY A 224 -3.60 -2.13 23.47
N ASP A 225 -3.97 -2.56 24.68
CA ASP A 225 -3.52 -3.84 25.22
C ASP A 225 -4.22 -5.01 24.53
N LEU A 226 -3.45 -5.75 23.75
CA LEU A 226 -3.98 -6.83 22.90
C LEU A 226 -4.72 -7.92 23.69
N LYS A 227 -4.29 -8.22 24.90
CA LYS A 227 -4.93 -9.25 25.73
C LYS A 227 -6.30 -8.77 26.20
N THR A 228 -6.37 -7.56 26.71
CA THR A 228 -7.61 -6.93 27.17
C THR A 228 -8.63 -6.82 26.04
N GLU A 229 -8.22 -6.35 24.89
CA GLU A 229 -9.10 -6.25 23.72
C GLU A 229 -9.52 -7.62 23.19
N TYR A 230 -8.62 -8.61 23.18
CA TYR A 230 -8.97 -9.98 22.82
C TYR A 230 -10.03 -10.55 23.76
N GLU A 231 -9.83 -10.46 25.07
CA GLU A 231 -10.78 -10.99 26.07
C GLU A 231 -12.14 -10.31 25.95
N LYS A 232 -12.17 -8.99 25.78
CA LYS A 232 -13.41 -8.21 25.60
C LYS A 232 -14.19 -8.63 24.34
N ARG A 233 -13.50 -8.79 23.21
CA ARG A 233 -14.15 -9.03 21.92
C ARG A 233 -14.49 -10.50 21.67
N ASN A 234 -13.87 -11.41 22.39
CA ASN A 234 -14.15 -12.83 22.26
C ASN A 234 -15.10 -13.38 23.35
N GLN A 235 -15.64 -12.55 24.20
CA GLN A 235 -16.61 -12.99 25.20
C GLN A 235 -17.81 -13.72 24.59
N ASP A 236 -18.30 -13.24 23.46
CA ASP A 236 -19.41 -13.85 22.72
C ASP A 236 -19.03 -15.21 22.12
N TYR A 237 -17.77 -15.43 21.74
CA TYR A 237 -17.27 -16.71 21.24
C TYR A 237 -16.94 -17.68 22.36
N ILE A 238 -16.41 -17.19 23.48
CA ILE A 238 -16.07 -18.02 24.64
C ILE A 238 -17.35 -18.44 25.38
N GLY A 239 -18.40 -17.61 25.34
CA GLY A 239 -19.71 -17.87 25.93
C GLY A 239 -20.60 -18.84 25.15
N GLY A 240 -20.19 -19.31 23.96
CA GLY A 240 -20.92 -20.33 23.19
C GLY A 240 -22.15 -19.84 22.45
N GLU A 241 -22.41 -18.55 22.35
CA GLU A 241 -23.48 -17.99 21.50
C GLU A 241 -22.88 -17.49 20.17
N ALA A 242 -22.64 -18.42 19.28
CA ALA A 242 -22.43 -18.07 17.87
C ALA A 242 -23.75 -17.58 17.28
N ARG A 243 -23.86 -16.30 16.99
CA ARG A 243 -24.92 -15.75 16.13
C ARG A 243 -24.50 -15.81 14.68
#